data_cd04fb66f96228acb59fde04717a32e8
#
_entry.id   cd04fb66f96228acb59fde04717a32e8
#
_cell.length_a   1.000
_cell.length_b   1.000
_cell.length_c   1.000
_cell.angle_alpha   90.00
_cell.angle_beta   90.00
_cell.angle_gamma   90.00
#
_symmetry.space_group_name_H-M   'P 1'
#
loop_
_entity.id
_entity.type
_entity.pdbx_description
1 polymer ?
#
loop_
_entity_poly.entity_id
_entity_poly.type
_entity_poly.pdbx_seq_one_letter_code
_entity_poly.pdbx_strand_id
1 'polypeptide(L)'
;MKKTLIDFSQQTFSNVFDEHTKKLVEREAKHNKWLNQDGSKKKNYYWKYASKTKQGDAGESVVCTTLILVLKKIYGNGIKCSVVNKGKGEFDIEVYIQSENRVITFEVKTATEDVNGSHQFNGLKKDVNYDFAFLFGVAPEDFFFKIEPKQYLCENMTTNMSKDVEGSYKHTLSQTKLLKYTPQNLYDELLKKVFYDSNSGGPQSVPIV
;
A
#
# COMPACT_ATOMS: atom_id res chain seq x y z
N MET A 1 -20.72 60.00 6.69
CA MET A 1 -21.36 58.99 7.52
C MET A 1 -21.74 57.66 6.85
N LYS A 2 -21.74 57.53 5.53
CA LYS A 2 -22.04 56.23 4.86
C LYS A 2 -20.85 55.27 4.73
N LYS A 3 -19.60 55.75 4.86
CA LYS A 3 -18.38 54.95 4.75
C LYS A 3 -18.17 54.00 5.92
N THR A 4 -18.54 54.39 7.12
CA THR A 4 -18.30 53.65 8.39
C THR A 4 -19.15 52.40 8.57
N LEU A 5 -20.35 52.34 8.00
CA LEU A 5 -21.25 51.19 8.13
C LEU A 5 -20.88 50.04 7.19
N ILE A 6 -20.36 50.34 6.00
CA ILE A 6 -19.93 49.34 5.01
C ILE A 6 -18.60 48.74 5.46
N ASP A 7 -17.67 49.55 6.00
CA ASP A 7 -16.39 49.05 6.51
C ASP A 7 -16.58 48.16 7.75
N PHE A 8 -17.53 48.49 8.65
CA PHE A 8 -17.83 47.66 9.81
C PHE A 8 -18.50 46.37 9.47
N SER A 9 -19.40 46.34 8.47
CA SER A 9 -20.05 45.11 8.01
C SER A 9 -19.09 44.16 7.31
N GLN A 10 -18.17 44.69 6.48
CA GLN A 10 -17.15 43.88 5.82
C GLN A 10 -16.14 43.31 6.83
N GLN A 11 -15.70 44.08 7.81
CA GLN A 11 -14.78 43.66 8.84
C GLN A 11 -15.42 42.59 9.76
N THR A 12 -16.70 42.76 10.12
CA THR A 12 -17.47 41.78 10.88
C THR A 12 -17.66 40.48 10.09
N PHE A 13 -17.95 40.58 8.80
CA PHE A 13 -18.10 39.43 7.90
C PHE A 13 -16.78 38.66 7.76
N SER A 14 -15.67 39.39 7.52
CA SER A 14 -14.33 38.80 7.43
C SER A 14 -13.96 38.06 8.74
N ASN A 15 -14.14 38.71 9.89
CA ASN A 15 -13.84 38.08 11.18
C ASN A 15 -14.69 36.83 11.45
N VAL A 16 -15.99 36.87 11.14
CA VAL A 16 -16.87 35.71 11.27
C VAL A 16 -16.48 34.58 10.31
N PHE A 17 -16.09 34.92 9.08
CA PHE A 17 -15.64 33.97 8.08
C PHE A 17 -14.31 33.32 8.51
N ASP A 18 -13.35 34.12 8.98
CA ASP A 18 -12.05 33.64 9.44
C ASP A 18 -12.19 32.75 10.68
N GLU A 19 -13.06 33.11 11.62
CA GLU A 19 -13.35 32.30 12.80
C GLU A 19 -14.05 30.98 12.40
N HIS A 20 -14.98 31.03 11.46
CA HIS A 20 -15.66 29.85 10.95
C HIS A 20 -14.68 28.92 10.19
N THR A 21 -13.84 29.50 9.34
CA THR A 21 -12.80 28.75 8.62
C THR A 21 -11.82 28.11 9.57
N LYS A 22 -11.39 28.83 10.62
CA LYS A 22 -10.51 28.28 11.67
C LYS A 22 -11.17 27.10 12.38
N LYS A 23 -12.43 27.22 12.78
CA LYS A 23 -13.19 26.11 13.42
C LYS A 23 -13.37 24.91 12.49
N LEU A 24 -13.56 25.14 11.18
CA LEU A 24 -13.62 24.05 10.19
C LEU A 24 -12.29 23.32 10.07
N VAL A 25 -11.18 24.07 9.97
CA VAL A 25 -9.82 23.51 9.92
C VAL A 25 -9.50 22.72 11.19
N GLU A 26 -9.80 23.27 12.36
CA GLU A 26 -9.60 22.58 13.65
C GLU A 26 -10.46 21.30 13.74
N ARG A 27 -11.72 21.37 13.28
CA ARG A 27 -12.62 20.20 13.22
C ARG A 27 -12.10 19.15 12.24
N GLU A 28 -11.64 19.57 11.08
CA GLU A 28 -11.10 18.66 10.08
C GLU A 28 -9.80 18.02 10.56
N ALA A 29 -8.90 18.80 11.19
CA ALA A 29 -7.68 18.28 11.82
C ALA A 29 -7.99 17.27 12.94
N LYS A 30 -9.00 17.53 13.76
CA LYS A 30 -9.44 16.61 14.83
C LYS A 30 -9.98 15.29 14.31
N HIS A 31 -10.66 15.29 13.15
CA HIS A 31 -11.24 14.10 12.54
C HIS A 31 -10.36 13.49 11.44
N ASN A 32 -9.37 14.22 10.96
CA ASN A 32 -8.46 13.75 9.93
C ASN A 32 -7.21 13.13 10.55
N LYS A 33 -7.23 11.81 10.68
CA LYS A 33 -6.09 11.07 11.23
C LYS A 33 -4.75 11.23 10.47
N TRP A 34 -4.75 11.89 9.32
CA TRP A 34 -3.56 12.23 8.53
C TRP A 34 -2.92 13.57 8.92
N LEU A 35 -3.54 14.29 9.84
CA LEU A 35 -3.02 15.51 10.44
C LEU A 35 -2.72 15.31 11.93
N ASN A 36 -1.76 16.06 12.44
CA ASN A 36 -1.54 16.21 13.87
C ASN A 36 -2.59 17.14 14.50
N GLN A 37 -2.67 17.20 15.82
CA GLN A 37 -3.63 18.07 16.52
C GLN A 37 -3.45 19.57 16.21
N ASP A 38 -2.22 19.97 15.88
CA ASP A 38 -1.86 21.34 15.48
C ASP A 38 -2.12 21.64 13.99
N GLY A 39 -2.70 20.67 13.24
CA GLY A 39 -2.95 20.78 11.82
C GLY A 39 -1.74 20.49 10.93
N SER A 40 -0.57 20.21 11.50
CA SER A 40 0.60 19.80 10.71
C SER A 40 0.41 18.42 10.09
N LYS A 41 1.06 18.18 8.96
CA LYS A 41 0.94 16.94 8.19
C LYS A 41 1.72 15.81 8.82
N LYS A 42 1.09 14.66 8.99
CA LYS A 42 1.78 13.42 9.38
C LYS A 42 2.68 12.91 8.26
N LYS A 43 3.59 12.00 8.60
CA LYS A 43 4.64 11.47 7.73
C LYS A 43 4.15 11.07 6.34
N ASN A 44 3.06 10.32 6.27
CA ASN A 44 2.54 9.77 5.02
C ASN A 44 1.36 10.57 4.43
N TYR A 45 1.15 11.81 4.86
CA TYR A 45 0.04 12.66 4.41
C TYR A 45 -0.10 12.72 2.88
N TYR A 46 0.99 12.90 2.17
CA TYR A 46 0.98 13.05 0.71
C TYR A 46 0.53 11.77 -0.03
N TRP A 47 0.72 10.59 0.57
CA TRP A 47 0.18 9.35 0.03
C TRP A 47 -1.33 9.39 -0.06
N LYS A 48 -2.00 9.87 0.99
CA LYS A 48 -3.47 9.95 1.04
C LYS A 48 -4.05 10.80 -0.07
N TYR A 49 -3.38 11.90 -0.38
CA TYR A 49 -3.89 12.92 -1.32
C TYR A 49 -3.28 12.82 -2.72
N ALA A 50 -2.38 11.89 -2.96
CA ALA A 50 -1.90 11.59 -4.30
C ALA A 50 -2.99 10.91 -5.15
N SER A 51 -2.93 11.06 -6.47
CA SER A 51 -3.80 10.31 -7.37
C SER A 51 -3.57 8.80 -7.23
N LYS A 52 -4.59 8.00 -7.54
CA LYS A 52 -4.50 6.53 -7.44
C LYS A 52 -3.35 5.96 -8.28
N THR A 53 -3.11 6.50 -9.47
CA THR A 53 -1.98 6.13 -10.30
C THR A 53 -0.65 6.39 -9.59
N LYS A 54 -0.46 7.59 -9.04
CA LYS A 54 0.78 7.93 -8.29
C LYS A 54 0.95 7.08 -7.04
N GLN A 55 -0.13 6.73 -6.33
CA GLN A 55 -0.08 5.80 -5.21
C GLN A 55 0.41 4.41 -5.66
N GLY A 56 -0.12 3.91 -6.78
CA GLY A 56 0.30 2.63 -7.37
C GLY A 56 1.77 2.64 -7.75
N ASP A 57 2.18 3.60 -8.60
CA ASP A 57 3.57 3.70 -9.09
C ASP A 57 4.58 3.82 -7.93
N ALA A 58 4.26 4.62 -6.90
CA ALA A 58 5.10 4.75 -5.72
C ALA A 58 5.15 3.46 -4.90
N GLY A 59 4.03 2.75 -4.74
CA GLY A 59 3.96 1.46 -4.05
C GLY A 59 4.79 0.39 -4.74
N GLU A 60 4.67 0.24 -6.05
CA GLU A 60 5.48 -0.67 -6.86
C GLU A 60 6.99 -0.38 -6.69
N SER A 61 7.37 0.90 -6.75
CA SER A 61 8.76 1.32 -6.58
C SER A 61 9.31 1.00 -5.18
N VAL A 62 8.55 1.30 -4.11
CA VAL A 62 8.94 1.01 -2.72
C VAL A 62 9.08 -0.49 -2.50
N VAL A 63 8.10 -1.28 -2.95
CA VAL A 63 8.10 -2.74 -2.81
C VAL A 63 9.27 -3.34 -3.56
N CYS A 64 9.51 -2.97 -4.82
CA CYS A 64 10.62 -3.47 -5.63
C CYS A 64 11.98 -3.18 -4.96
N THR A 65 12.20 -1.93 -4.52
CA THR A 65 13.44 -1.53 -3.85
C THR A 65 13.68 -2.35 -2.58
N THR A 66 12.64 -2.56 -1.78
CA THR A 66 12.80 -3.31 -0.53
C THR A 66 12.97 -4.81 -0.78
N LEU A 67 12.30 -5.37 -1.78
CA LEU A 67 12.54 -6.77 -2.21
C LEU A 67 14.01 -6.97 -2.60
N ILE A 68 14.60 -6.06 -3.38
CA ILE A 68 16.03 -6.11 -3.72
C ILE A 68 16.89 -6.15 -2.46
N LEU A 69 16.64 -5.24 -1.50
CA LEU A 69 17.45 -5.14 -0.29
C LEU A 69 17.35 -6.40 0.59
N VAL A 70 16.13 -6.94 0.73
CA VAL A 70 15.89 -8.12 1.56
C VAL A 70 16.42 -9.37 0.89
N LEU A 71 16.15 -9.57 -0.40
CA LEU A 71 16.57 -10.77 -1.12
C LEU A 71 18.10 -10.82 -1.35
N LYS A 72 18.76 -9.67 -1.45
CA LYS A 72 20.24 -9.63 -1.45
C LYS A 72 20.86 -10.20 -0.18
N LYS A 73 20.19 -10.15 0.95
CA LYS A 73 20.67 -10.80 2.17
C LYS A 73 20.60 -12.34 2.08
N ILE A 74 19.69 -12.88 1.27
CA ILE A 74 19.50 -14.33 1.10
C ILE A 74 20.38 -14.85 -0.03
N TYR A 75 20.40 -14.17 -1.17
CA TYR A 75 20.98 -14.65 -2.42
C TYR A 75 22.21 -13.86 -2.91
N GLY A 76 22.69 -12.89 -2.11
CA GLY A 76 23.80 -12.01 -2.51
C GLY A 76 23.45 -11.21 -3.77
N ASN A 77 24.40 -11.13 -4.71
CA ASN A 77 24.22 -10.41 -5.98
C ASN A 77 23.51 -11.24 -7.07
N GLY A 78 23.12 -12.47 -6.78
CA GLY A 78 22.48 -13.39 -7.72
C GLY A 78 20.99 -13.14 -7.96
N ILE A 79 20.49 -11.94 -7.62
CA ILE A 79 19.09 -11.55 -7.87
C ILE A 79 19.00 -10.35 -8.80
N LYS A 80 17.96 -10.37 -9.63
CA LYS A 80 17.49 -9.20 -10.40
C LYS A 80 16.03 -8.98 -10.03
N CYS A 81 15.68 -7.76 -9.70
CA CYS A 81 14.30 -7.37 -9.42
C CYS A 81 14.00 -6.09 -10.20
N SER A 82 12.90 -6.07 -10.91
CA SER A 82 12.50 -4.93 -11.74
C SER A 82 11.00 -4.71 -11.69
N VAL A 83 10.59 -3.46 -11.76
CA VAL A 83 9.20 -3.08 -12.07
C VAL A 83 8.98 -3.31 -13.56
N VAL A 84 7.95 -4.04 -13.91
CA VAL A 84 7.60 -4.35 -15.30
C VAL A 84 6.84 -3.17 -15.90
N ASN A 85 7.23 -2.77 -17.11
CA ASN A 85 6.58 -1.66 -17.80
C ASN A 85 5.09 -1.98 -18.05
N LYS A 86 4.21 -1.10 -17.57
CA LYS A 86 2.76 -1.17 -17.77
C LYS A 86 2.43 -1.34 -19.26
N GLY A 87 1.64 -2.35 -19.57
CA GLY A 87 1.20 -2.69 -20.93
C GLY A 87 1.96 -3.84 -21.60
N LYS A 88 2.99 -4.40 -20.97
CA LYS A 88 3.73 -5.58 -21.48
C LYS A 88 3.68 -6.79 -20.54
N GLY A 89 3.24 -6.62 -19.30
CA GLY A 89 3.20 -7.69 -18.29
C GLY A 89 1.83 -7.86 -17.67
N GLU A 90 1.58 -9.05 -17.18
CA GLU A 90 0.40 -9.42 -16.40
C GLU A 90 0.62 -9.21 -14.89
N PHE A 91 1.77 -8.65 -14.51
CA PHE A 91 2.19 -8.41 -13.12
C PHE A 91 3.05 -7.12 -13.04
N ASP A 92 3.21 -6.60 -11.82
CA ASP A 92 3.90 -5.32 -11.58
C ASP A 92 5.40 -5.50 -11.32
N ILE A 93 5.82 -6.56 -10.63
CA ILE A 93 7.23 -6.81 -10.28
C ILE A 93 7.65 -8.23 -10.65
N GLU A 94 8.83 -8.33 -11.26
CA GLU A 94 9.52 -9.59 -11.53
C GLU A 94 10.79 -9.68 -10.68
N VAL A 95 10.98 -10.83 -10.05
CA VAL A 95 12.22 -11.20 -9.33
C VAL A 95 12.81 -12.44 -9.97
N TYR A 96 14.01 -12.32 -10.54
CA TYR A 96 14.79 -13.44 -11.04
C TYR A 96 15.87 -13.83 -10.04
N ILE A 97 15.90 -15.11 -9.64
CA ILE A 97 16.90 -15.70 -8.75
C ILE A 97 17.83 -16.57 -9.58
N GLN A 98 19.04 -16.09 -9.81
CA GLN A 98 19.97 -16.73 -10.71
C GLN A 98 20.42 -18.12 -10.25
N SER A 99 20.66 -18.30 -8.94
CA SER A 99 21.10 -19.59 -8.35
C SER A 99 20.06 -20.71 -8.52
N GLU A 100 18.77 -20.36 -8.60
CA GLU A 100 17.67 -21.28 -8.71
C GLU A 100 17.10 -21.35 -10.14
N ASN A 101 17.58 -20.49 -11.05
CA ASN A 101 16.98 -20.24 -12.35
C ASN A 101 15.46 -20.05 -12.27
N ARG A 102 15.02 -19.30 -11.25
CA ARG A 102 13.62 -19.12 -10.87
C ARG A 102 13.17 -17.69 -11.05
N VAL A 103 12.00 -17.52 -11.64
CA VAL A 103 11.29 -16.23 -11.70
C VAL A 103 10.12 -16.26 -10.72
N ILE A 104 9.94 -15.19 -9.97
CA ILE A 104 8.81 -14.97 -9.07
C ILE A 104 8.17 -13.63 -9.44
N THR A 105 6.86 -13.63 -9.58
CA THR A 105 6.10 -12.46 -10.04
C THR A 105 5.13 -11.97 -8.98
N PHE A 106 5.05 -10.65 -8.84
CA PHE A 106 4.17 -10.00 -7.87
C PHE A 106 3.23 -9.01 -8.54
N GLU A 107 1.96 -9.11 -8.21
CA GLU A 107 0.98 -8.05 -8.41
C GLU A 107 0.97 -7.16 -7.16
N VAL A 108 1.23 -5.87 -7.30
CA VAL A 108 1.27 -4.92 -6.17
C VAL A 108 -0.03 -4.13 -6.10
N LYS A 109 -0.68 -4.16 -4.96
CA LYS A 109 -1.87 -3.33 -4.70
C LYS A 109 -1.59 -2.40 -3.54
N THR A 110 -1.65 -1.09 -3.80
CA THR A 110 -1.43 -0.05 -2.79
C THR A 110 -2.75 0.52 -2.30
N ALA A 111 -2.92 0.60 -1.00
CA ALA A 111 -4.11 1.17 -0.37
C ALA A 111 -3.73 2.08 0.79
N THR A 112 -4.36 3.27 0.86
CA THR A 112 -4.27 4.14 2.03
C THR A 112 -5.33 3.76 3.05
N GLU A 113 -4.99 3.88 4.33
CA GLU A 113 -5.91 3.62 5.43
C GLU A 113 -7.15 4.51 5.36
N ASP A 114 -8.33 3.91 5.51
CA ASP A 114 -9.62 4.60 5.59
C ASP A 114 -9.92 5.11 7.01
N VAL A 115 -11.09 5.75 7.19
CA VAL A 115 -11.52 6.30 8.50
C VAL A 115 -11.69 5.22 9.57
N ASN A 116 -11.96 3.97 9.18
CA ASN A 116 -12.21 2.85 10.06
C ASN A 116 -10.94 2.03 10.39
N GLY A 117 -9.76 2.46 9.94
CA GLY A 117 -8.52 1.71 10.15
C GLY A 117 -8.34 0.52 9.21
N SER A 118 -9.01 0.52 8.06
CA SER A 118 -8.94 -0.54 7.06
C SER A 118 -8.27 -0.06 5.78
N HIS A 119 -7.73 -1.01 5.02
CA HIS A 119 -7.13 -0.80 3.72
C HIS A 119 -7.93 -1.54 2.66
N GLN A 120 -8.35 -0.85 1.59
CA GLN A 120 -9.09 -1.44 0.48
C GLN A 120 -8.18 -1.62 -0.73
N PHE A 121 -7.79 -2.86 -0.99
CA PHE A 121 -6.98 -3.25 -2.13
C PHE A 121 -7.89 -3.60 -3.31
N ASN A 122 -7.99 -2.69 -4.27
CA ASN A 122 -8.88 -2.79 -5.43
C ASN A 122 -8.17 -3.40 -6.64
N GLY A 123 -8.95 -3.91 -7.60
CA GLY A 123 -8.45 -4.35 -8.89
C GLY A 123 -7.72 -5.70 -8.87
N LEU A 124 -7.99 -6.57 -7.89
CA LEU A 124 -7.49 -7.95 -7.90
C LEU A 124 -8.27 -8.76 -8.95
N LYS A 125 -7.57 -9.43 -9.86
CA LYS A 125 -8.16 -10.21 -10.97
C LYS A 125 -7.73 -11.68 -10.90
N LYS A 126 -8.63 -12.58 -11.30
CA LYS A 126 -8.36 -14.03 -11.36
C LYS A 126 -7.52 -14.42 -12.58
N ASP A 127 -7.77 -13.74 -13.69
CA ASP A 127 -7.24 -14.04 -15.03
C ASP A 127 -5.86 -13.44 -15.31
N VAL A 128 -5.36 -12.58 -14.42
CA VAL A 128 -3.99 -12.02 -14.49
C VAL A 128 -2.99 -13.04 -13.98
N ASN A 129 -1.86 -13.19 -14.65
CA ASN A 129 -0.86 -14.20 -14.33
C ASN A 129 0.27 -13.64 -13.45
N TYR A 130 0.21 -13.92 -12.14
CA TYR A 130 1.23 -13.61 -11.15
C TYR A 130 1.28 -14.73 -10.08
N ASP A 131 2.38 -14.86 -9.37
CA ASP A 131 2.53 -15.86 -8.31
C ASP A 131 1.95 -15.38 -6.98
N PHE A 132 2.24 -14.13 -6.63
CA PHE A 132 1.85 -13.53 -5.35
C PHE A 132 1.28 -12.14 -5.52
N ALA A 133 0.27 -11.79 -4.71
CA ALA A 133 -0.13 -10.41 -4.52
C ALA A 133 0.61 -9.81 -3.33
N PHE A 134 1.20 -8.64 -3.54
CA PHE A 134 1.80 -7.83 -2.51
C PHE A 134 0.84 -6.69 -2.14
N LEU A 135 0.15 -6.82 -1.02
CA LEU A 135 -0.82 -5.85 -0.52
C LEU A 135 -0.08 -4.83 0.34
N PHE A 136 0.16 -3.63 -0.20
CA PHE A 136 0.93 -2.57 0.45
C PHE A 136 -0.01 -1.51 1.05
N GLY A 137 -0.10 -1.49 2.38
CA GLY A 137 -0.95 -0.59 3.16
C GLY A 137 -0.18 0.63 3.66
N VAL A 138 -0.75 1.82 3.45
CA VAL A 138 -0.20 3.09 3.90
C VAL A 138 -1.10 3.68 4.97
N ALA A 139 -0.60 3.79 6.20
CA ALA A 139 -1.23 4.50 7.31
C ALA A 139 -0.55 5.85 7.56
N PRO A 140 -1.10 6.74 8.38
CA PRO A 140 -0.54 8.07 8.60
C PRO A 140 0.93 8.12 9.00
N GLU A 141 1.38 7.19 9.82
CA GLU A 141 2.75 7.16 10.36
C GLU A 141 3.57 5.96 9.89
N ASP A 142 2.91 4.87 9.50
CA ASP A 142 3.53 3.60 9.23
C ASP A 142 3.11 3.03 7.87
N PHE A 143 3.87 2.05 7.41
CA PHE A 143 3.52 1.20 6.29
C PHE A 143 3.25 -0.22 6.79
N PHE A 144 2.35 -0.90 6.10
CA PHE A 144 1.93 -2.27 6.40
C PHE A 144 1.95 -3.10 5.12
N PHE A 145 1.97 -4.41 5.26
CA PHE A 145 1.90 -5.27 4.09
C PHE A 145 1.31 -6.64 4.41
N LYS A 146 0.95 -7.34 3.35
CA LYS A 146 0.65 -8.77 3.36
C LYS A 146 1.05 -9.36 2.01
N ILE A 147 1.64 -10.55 2.02
CA ILE A 147 1.89 -11.33 0.81
C ILE A 147 0.89 -12.48 0.79
N GLU A 148 0.17 -12.63 -0.32
CA GLU A 148 -0.79 -13.72 -0.48
C GLU A 148 -0.54 -14.45 -1.80
N PRO A 149 -0.44 -15.80 -1.78
CA PRO A 149 -0.40 -16.59 -3.00
C PRO A 149 -1.65 -16.31 -3.86
N LYS A 150 -1.48 -16.24 -5.18
CA LYS A 150 -2.60 -16.05 -6.11
C LYS A 150 -3.70 -17.08 -5.92
N GLN A 151 -3.35 -18.36 -5.74
CA GLN A 151 -4.30 -19.43 -5.52
C GLN A 151 -5.22 -19.12 -4.33
N TYR A 152 -4.64 -18.74 -3.18
CA TYR A 152 -5.40 -18.37 -1.98
C TYR A 152 -6.37 -17.20 -2.25
N LEU A 153 -5.91 -16.17 -2.96
CA LEU A 153 -6.78 -15.04 -3.32
C LEU A 153 -7.92 -15.48 -4.23
N CYS A 154 -7.65 -16.30 -5.25
CA CYS A 154 -8.66 -16.80 -6.18
C CYS A 154 -9.76 -17.62 -5.49
N GLU A 155 -9.39 -18.44 -4.52
CA GLU A 155 -10.33 -19.22 -3.71
C GLU A 155 -11.22 -18.33 -2.83
N ASN A 156 -10.67 -17.21 -2.33
CA ASN A 156 -11.36 -16.28 -1.44
C ASN A 156 -12.10 -15.14 -2.15
N MET A 157 -11.85 -14.90 -3.45
CA MET A 157 -12.45 -13.78 -4.21
C MET A 157 -13.98 -13.82 -4.23
N THR A 158 -14.59 -15.01 -4.31
CA THR A 158 -16.04 -15.14 -4.38
C THR A 158 -16.75 -15.17 -3.03
N THR A 159 -16.03 -15.49 -1.96
CA THR A 159 -16.60 -15.69 -0.63
C THR A 159 -16.31 -14.54 0.33
N ASN A 160 -15.11 -13.98 0.27
CA ASN A 160 -14.59 -13.03 1.27
C ASN A 160 -14.23 -11.65 0.70
N MET A 161 -14.41 -11.45 -0.62
CA MET A 161 -14.12 -10.16 -1.26
C MET A 161 -15.35 -9.62 -1.97
N SER A 162 -15.51 -8.30 -1.98
CA SER A 162 -16.57 -7.66 -2.76
C SER A 162 -16.14 -7.50 -4.22
N LYS A 163 -17.12 -7.60 -5.13
CA LYS A 163 -16.88 -7.28 -6.55
C LYS A 163 -16.50 -5.81 -6.70
N ASP A 164 -15.56 -5.55 -7.59
CA ASP A 164 -15.14 -4.23 -8.05
C ASP A 164 -15.51 -4.07 -9.53
N VAL A 165 -15.09 -2.99 -10.16
CA VAL A 165 -15.36 -2.75 -11.58
C VAL A 165 -14.63 -3.78 -12.48
N GLU A 166 -15.16 -4.03 -13.67
CA GLU A 166 -14.53 -4.83 -14.74
C GLU A 166 -14.10 -6.26 -14.35
N GLY A 167 -14.91 -6.97 -13.56
CA GLY A 167 -14.61 -8.35 -13.17
C GLY A 167 -13.48 -8.51 -12.17
N SER A 168 -13.00 -7.41 -11.59
CA SER A 168 -12.03 -7.42 -10.51
C SER A 168 -12.70 -7.53 -9.14
N TYR A 169 -11.87 -7.70 -8.11
CA TYR A 169 -12.28 -7.85 -6.72
C TYR A 169 -11.57 -6.84 -5.84
N LYS A 170 -12.27 -6.48 -4.75
CA LYS A 170 -11.80 -5.62 -3.68
C LYS A 170 -11.57 -6.43 -2.42
N HIS A 171 -10.34 -6.40 -1.92
CA HIS A 171 -9.97 -7.04 -0.65
C HIS A 171 -9.80 -5.98 0.43
N THR A 172 -10.67 -5.99 1.44
CA THR A 172 -10.62 -5.05 2.56
C THR A 172 -10.03 -5.73 3.79
N LEU A 173 -8.93 -5.21 4.29
CA LEU A 173 -8.23 -5.72 5.46
C LEU A 173 -8.12 -4.65 6.53
N SER A 174 -8.47 -5.00 7.77
CA SER A 174 -8.10 -4.18 8.93
C SER A 174 -6.58 -4.18 9.12
N GLN A 175 -6.04 -3.12 9.69
CA GLN A 175 -4.62 -3.00 9.96
C GLN A 175 -4.07 -4.18 10.78
N THR A 176 -4.87 -4.74 11.69
CA THR A 176 -4.49 -5.90 12.52
C THR A 176 -4.24 -7.19 11.73
N LYS A 177 -4.73 -7.26 10.48
CA LYS A 177 -4.49 -8.39 9.55
C LYS A 177 -3.28 -8.19 8.64
N LEU A 178 -2.59 -7.07 8.79
CA LEU A 178 -1.39 -6.70 8.03
C LEU A 178 -0.17 -6.73 8.97
N LEU A 179 0.99 -7.05 8.43
CA LEU A 179 2.26 -6.94 9.12
C LEU A 179 2.81 -5.52 8.97
N LYS A 180 3.47 -5.00 10.01
CA LYS A 180 4.20 -3.74 9.90
C LYS A 180 5.34 -3.91 8.89
N TYR A 181 5.48 -2.95 7.96
CA TYR A 181 6.48 -3.00 6.90
C TYR A 181 7.87 -2.66 7.45
N THR A 182 8.60 -3.71 7.80
CA THR A 182 9.99 -3.65 8.25
C THR A 182 10.81 -4.65 7.44
N PRO A 183 12.13 -4.43 7.27
CA PRO A 183 12.98 -5.40 6.58
C PRO A 183 12.92 -6.80 7.19
N GLN A 184 12.81 -6.90 8.53
CA GLN A 184 12.73 -8.19 9.21
C GLN A 184 11.39 -8.90 8.94
N ASN A 185 10.26 -8.21 9.12
CA ASN A 185 8.95 -8.81 8.85
C ASN A 185 8.81 -9.23 7.38
N LEU A 186 9.36 -8.44 6.46
CA LEU A 186 9.35 -8.77 5.04
C LEU A 186 10.22 -10.00 4.75
N TYR A 187 11.40 -10.09 5.36
CA TYR A 187 12.27 -11.25 5.25
C TYR A 187 11.56 -12.53 5.73
N ASP A 188 10.98 -12.49 6.92
CA ASP A 188 10.30 -13.63 7.54
C ASP A 188 9.07 -14.08 6.72
N GLU A 189 8.28 -13.11 6.22
CA GLU A 189 7.09 -13.42 5.42
C GLU A 189 7.46 -13.97 4.04
N LEU A 190 8.52 -13.45 3.39
CA LEU A 190 9.05 -14.00 2.15
C LEU A 190 9.53 -15.43 2.33
N LEU A 191 10.32 -15.70 3.36
CA LEU A 191 10.76 -17.07 3.66
C LEU A 191 9.55 -17.98 3.82
N LYS A 192 8.59 -17.60 4.64
CA LYS A 192 7.42 -18.40 4.95
C LYS A 192 6.51 -18.66 3.75
N LYS A 193 6.18 -17.62 2.97
CA LYS A 193 5.15 -17.68 1.93
C LYS A 193 5.69 -17.98 0.53
N VAL A 194 6.90 -17.53 0.25
CA VAL A 194 7.45 -17.58 -1.11
C VAL A 194 8.47 -18.70 -1.26
N PHE A 195 9.24 -18.99 -0.23
CA PHE A 195 10.35 -19.94 -0.31
C PHE A 195 10.11 -21.24 0.43
N TYR A 196 9.26 -21.28 1.49
CA TYR A 196 8.98 -22.46 2.28
C TYR A 196 7.53 -22.95 2.20
N ASP A 197 6.75 -22.52 1.19
CA ASP A 197 5.40 -23.05 1.05
C ASP A 197 5.48 -24.56 0.81
N SER A 198 5.11 -25.31 1.85
CA SER A 198 5.37 -26.73 2.11
C SER A 198 4.58 -27.71 1.23
N ASN A 199 3.96 -27.22 0.14
CA ASN A 199 3.25 -28.06 -0.83
C ASN A 199 4.03 -28.37 -2.11
N SER A 200 5.25 -27.86 -2.25
CA SER A 200 6.19 -28.27 -3.29
C SER A 200 7.41 -28.92 -2.65
N GLY A 201 7.37 -30.27 -2.54
CA GLY A 201 8.44 -31.18 -2.11
C GLY A 201 9.72 -30.58 -1.51
N GLY A 202 9.85 -30.72 -0.21
CA GLY A 202 11.04 -30.64 0.63
C GLY A 202 11.97 -29.43 0.54
N PRO A 203 12.48 -28.94 1.67
CA PRO A 203 13.39 -27.81 1.71
C PRO A 203 14.72 -28.18 1.02
N GLN A 204 15.05 -27.50 -0.06
CA GLN A 204 16.45 -27.39 -0.45
C GLN A 204 17.11 -26.50 0.60
N SER A 205 18.05 -27.10 1.33
CA SER A 205 18.80 -26.46 2.40
C SER A 205 19.41 -25.13 1.91
N VAL A 206 18.89 -24.02 2.42
CA VAL A 206 19.56 -22.71 2.27
C VAL A 206 20.81 -22.77 3.14
N PRO A 207 22.02 -22.56 2.60
CA PRO A 207 23.21 -22.46 3.43
C PRO A 207 23.09 -21.21 4.31
N ILE A 208 23.08 -21.42 5.61
CA ILE A 208 23.25 -20.34 6.58
C ILE A 208 24.72 -19.91 6.48
N VAL A 209 24.98 -18.75 5.89
CA VAL A 209 26.27 -18.07 5.86
C VAL A 209 26.25 -16.97 6.92
#